data_71248bb3e40bd6fdf9cb2eda42855f7a
#
_entry.id   71248bb3e40bd6fdf9cb2eda42855f7a
#
_cell.length_a   1.000
_cell.length_b   1.000
_cell.length_c   1.000
_cell.angle_alpha   90.00
_cell.angle_beta   90.00
_cell.angle_gamma   90.00
#
_symmetry.space_group_name_H-M   'P 1'
#
loop_
_entity.id
_entity.type
_entity.pdbx_description
1 polymer ?
#
loop_
_entity_poly.entity_id
_entity_poly.type
_entity_poly.pdbx_seq_one_letter_code
_entity_poly.pdbx_strand_id
1 'polypeptide(L)'
;MKTPRDVPSPINFHDPVQARTWMERTATSRPWRPEFFRAFSVALNARPSHPLRILELGSGPGQLASAVLKSCNVSQYVALDFSEAMHALAREQLGPLAAKIKFVRRDFRKPEWNAALGKFDAVLTLQAAHETRHQDRLPGLLARTRASLKTGGVLLYCDHYRGKLKNPLLYLERQLQPLALKTAGFVHVERLLDKGGMALYRAVA
;
A
#
# COMPACT_ATOMS: atom_id res chain seq x y z
N MET A 1 -25.04 -12.18 1.91
CA MET A 1 -24.79 -11.08 0.92
C MET A 1 -24.07 -11.66 -0.27
N LYS A 2 -24.44 -11.31 -1.52
CA LYS A 2 -23.70 -11.77 -2.71
C LYS A 2 -22.32 -11.10 -2.75
N THR A 3 -21.27 -11.88 -3.04
CA THR A 3 -19.94 -11.34 -3.23
C THR A 3 -19.93 -10.34 -4.40
N PRO A 4 -19.43 -9.12 -4.24
CA PRO A 4 -19.41 -8.14 -5.31
C PRO A 4 -18.57 -8.63 -6.49
N ARG A 5 -19.05 -8.39 -7.71
CA ARG A 5 -18.33 -8.76 -8.94
C ARG A 5 -17.08 -7.89 -9.10
N ASP A 6 -15.95 -8.49 -9.45
CA ASP A 6 -14.72 -7.77 -9.72
C ASP A 6 -14.86 -6.81 -10.90
N VAL A 7 -14.36 -5.59 -10.71
CA VAL A 7 -14.08 -4.69 -11.83
C VAL A 7 -12.79 -5.22 -12.51
N PRO A 8 -12.81 -5.53 -13.81
CA PRO A 8 -11.63 -6.07 -14.49
C PRO A 8 -10.41 -5.14 -14.38
N SER A 9 -9.20 -5.71 -14.23
CA SER A 9 -7.97 -4.96 -14.35
C SER A 9 -7.64 -4.71 -15.83
N PRO A 10 -7.27 -3.48 -16.21
CA PRO A 10 -6.77 -3.22 -17.57
C PRO A 10 -5.35 -3.74 -17.80
N ILE A 11 -4.68 -4.23 -16.74
CA ILE A 11 -3.29 -4.69 -16.77
C ILE A 11 -3.24 -6.08 -16.15
N ASN A 12 -2.56 -6.99 -16.83
CA ASN A 12 -2.18 -8.28 -16.27
C ASN A 12 -0.82 -8.15 -15.57
N PHE A 13 -0.83 -7.94 -14.27
CA PHE A 13 0.40 -7.84 -13.47
C PHE A 13 1.17 -9.16 -13.32
N HIS A 14 0.61 -10.30 -13.74
CA HIS A 14 1.36 -11.55 -13.84
C HIS A 14 2.25 -11.63 -15.10
N ASP A 15 1.96 -10.79 -16.10
CA ASP A 15 2.75 -10.68 -17.32
C ASP A 15 3.94 -9.73 -17.09
N PRO A 16 5.19 -10.21 -17.19
CA PRO A 16 6.38 -9.36 -16.95
C PRO A 16 6.48 -8.15 -17.89
N VAL A 17 6.02 -8.27 -19.13
CA VAL A 17 6.07 -7.18 -20.11
C VAL A 17 5.07 -6.09 -19.73
N GLN A 18 3.82 -6.46 -19.41
CA GLN A 18 2.81 -5.49 -18.99
C GLN A 18 3.18 -4.84 -17.65
N ALA A 19 3.74 -5.60 -16.70
CA ALA A 19 4.21 -5.09 -15.42
C ALA A 19 5.33 -4.04 -15.61
N ARG A 20 6.32 -4.29 -16.47
CA ARG A 20 7.41 -3.36 -16.79
C ARG A 20 6.88 -2.09 -17.49
N THR A 21 6.05 -2.26 -18.52
CA THR A 21 5.42 -1.14 -19.23
C THR A 21 4.60 -0.25 -18.29
N TRP A 22 3.86 -0.86 -17.37
CA TRP A 22 3.12 -0.11 -16.36
C TRP A 22 4.05 0.68 -15.43
N MET A 23 5.13 0.07 -14.96
CA MET A 23 6.12 0.72 -14.10
C MET A 23 6.73 1.95 -14.78
N GLU A 24 7.20 1.81 -16.02
CA GLU A 24 7.82 2.88 -16.82
C GLU A 24 6.83 4.02 -17.09
N ARG A 25 5.62 3.68 -17.53
CA ARG A 25 4.55 4.67 -17.76
C ARG A 25 4.20 5.42 -16.47
N THR A 26 4.14 4.71 -15.34
CA THR A 26 3.77 5.33 -14.07
C THR A 26 4.84 6.30 -13.58
N ALA A 27 6.11 6.04 -13.84
CA ALA A 27 7.21 6.93 -13.50
C ALA A 27 7.10 8.30 -14.20
N THR A 28 6.69 8.31 -15.47
CA THR A 28 6.54 9.54 -16.27
C THR A 28 5.20 10.25 -16.04
N SER A 29 4.09 9.48 -15.96
CA SER A 29 2.75 10.05 -15.88
C SER A 29 2.36 10.57 -14.49
N ARG A 30 3.17 10.30 -13.46
CA ARG A 30 2.91 10.69 -12.07
C ARG A 30 4.14 11.34 -11.43
N PRO A 31 4.58 12.51 -11.91
CA PRO A 31 5.81 13.17 -11.45
C PRO A 31 5.77 13.60 -9.98
N TRP A 32 4.58 13.61 -9.35
CA TRP A 32 4.40 13.93 -7.93
C TRP A 32 4.63 12.74 -6.98
N ARG A 33 4.79 11.50 -7.47
CA ARG A 33 5.00 10.32 -6.60
C ARG A 33 6.18 10.45 -5.63
N PRO A 34 7.33 11.06 -5.97
CA PRO A 34 8.41 11.28 -5.02
C PRO A 34 8.01 12.08 -3.77
N GLU A 35 7.03 12.99 -3.89
CA GLU A 35 6.52 13.74 -2.74
C GLU A 35 5.77 12.81 -1.76
N PHE A 36 5.01 11.84 -2.29
CA PHE A 36 4.39 10.81 -1.45
C PHE A 36 5.44 9.92 -0.77
N PHE A 37 6.47 9.46 -1.50
CA PHE A 37 7.55 8.66 -0.89
C PHE A 37 8.21 9.41 0.27
N ARG A 38 8.47 10.71 0.10
CA ARG A 38 9.00 11.56 1.18
C ARG A 38 8.02 11.67 2.35
N ALA A 39 6.74 11.89 2.08
CA ALA A 39 5.71 11.98 3.12
C ALA A 39 5.57 10.68 3.93
N PHE A 40 5.67 9.50 3.28
CA PHE A 40 5.75 8.21 3.98
C PHE A 40 6.96 8.16 4.92
N SER A 41 8.15 8.52 4.42
CA SER A 41 9.38 8.49 5.22
C SER A 41 9.34 9.47 6.41
N VAL A 42 8.81 10.68 6.20
CA VAL A 42 8.63 11.67 7.27
C VAL A 42 7.69 11.13 8.35
N ALA A 43 6.55 10.55 7.94
CA ALA A 43 5.57 9.99 8.88
C ALA A 43 6.13 8.81 9.69
N LEU A 44 6.99 7.97 9.09
CA LEU A 44 7.65 6.88 9.77
C LEU A 44 8.73 7.37 10.76
N ASN A 45 9.51 8.38 10.39
CA ASN A 45 10.55 8.94 11.24
C ASN A 45 10.01 9.78 12.42
N ALA A 46 8.74 10.21 12.37
CA ALA A 46 8.07 10.85 13.50
C ALA A 46 7.69 9.88 14.64
N ARG A 47 8.04 8.62 14.53
CA ARG A 47 7.77 7.58 15.52
C ARG A 47 8.97 7.36 16.46
N PRO A 48 8.79 6.53 17.51
CA PRO A 48 9.87 6.24 18.48
C PRO A 48 11.15 5.72 17.83
N SER A 49 12.25 5.92 18.50
CA SER A 49 13.62 5.68 18.04
C SER A 49 14.05 4.21 17.85
N HIS A 50 13.15 3.24 18.04
CA HIS A 50 13.47 1.83 17.77
C HIS A 50 13.31 1.49 16.28
N PRO A 51 14.08 0.50 15.78
CA PRO A 51 13.95 0.05 14.39
C PRO A 51 12.58 -0.52 14.09
N LEU A 52 11.96 -0.08 12.99
CA LEU A 52 10.59 -0.41 12.63
C LEU A 52 10.48 -1.76 11.92
N ARG A 53 9.46 -2.52 12.27
CA ARG A 53 9.00 -3.67 11.50
C ARG A 53 7.85 -3.24 10.60
N ILE A 54 8.06 -3.27 9.28
CA ILE A 54 7.16 -2.70 8.27
C ILE A 54 6.59 -3.79 7.36
N LEU A 55 5.30 -3.67 7.04
CA LEU A 55 4.62 -4.43 5.99
C LEU A 55 4.13 -3.46 4.91
N GLU A 56 4.48 -3.72 3.66
CA GLU A 56 3.92 -3.02 2.50
C GLU A 56 2.95 -3.92 1.76
N LEU A 57 1.70 -3.45 1.57
CA LEU A 57 0.64 -4.14 0.84
C LEU A 57 0.60 -3.64 -0.61
N GLY A 58 0.75 -4.57 -1.55
CA GLY A 58 0.86 -4.25 -2.97
C GLY A 58 2.16 -3.49 -3.25
N SER A 59 3.29 -4.10 -2.89
CA SER A 59 4.61 -3.46 -2.94
C SER A 59 5.08 -3.11 -4.36
N GLY A 60 4.49 -3.73 -5.38
CA GLY A 60 4.82 -3.47 -6.77
C GLY A 60 6.33 -3.56 -7.06
N PRO A 61 6.89 -2.66 -7.87
CA PRO A 61 8.31 -2.68 -8.27
C PRO A 61 9.26 -2.08 -7.23
N GLY A 62 8.84 -1.93 -5.95
CA GLY A 62 9.74 -1.61 -4.83
C GLY A 62 10.15 -0.15 -4.69
N GLN A 63 9.50 0.79 -5.37
CA GLN A 63 9.89 2.22 -5.34
C GLN A 63 9.69 2.84 -3.94
N LEU A 64 8.57 2.54 -3.26
CA LEU A 64 8.34 3.00 -1.89
C LEU A 64 9.31 2.32 -0.92
N ALA A 65 9.53 1.00 -1.07
CA ALA A 65 10.50 0.26 -0.27
C ALA A 65 11.90 0.87 -0.36
N SER A 66 12.35 1.24 -1.58
CA SER A 66 13.64 1.93 -1.79
C SER A 66 13.73 3.23 -1.00
N ALA A 67 12.69 4.07 -1.07
CA ALA A 67 12.66 5.35 -0.37
C ALA A 67 12.71 5.16 1.16
N VAL A 68 11.90 4.24 1.69
CA VAL A 68 11.82 3.96 3.12
C VAL A 68 13.13 3.37 3.66
N LEU A 69 13.70 2.37 2.98
CA LEU A 69 14.96 1.72 3.43
C LEU A 69 16.17 2.64 3.38
N LYS A 70 16.15 3.68 2.55
CA LYS A 70 17.23 4.69 2.48
C LYS A 70 17.12 5.77 3.56
N SER A 71 15.93 5.99 4.13
CA SER A 71 15.67 7.15 4.97
C SER A 71 15.12 6.82 6.37
N CYS A 72 14.75 5.57 6.63
CA CYS A 72 14.15 5.16 7.90
C CYS A 72 14.95 4.04 8.57
N ASN A 73 14.89 4.00 9.91
CA ASN A 73 15.48 2.90 10.69
C ASN A 73 14.52 1.69 10.68
N VAL A 74 14.84 0.67 9.90
CA VAL A 74 13.99 -0.50 9.63
C VAL A 74 14.69 -1.78 10.09
N SER A 75 14.06 -2.54 11.00
CA SER A 75 14.55 -3.86 11.43
C SER A 75 14.11 -4.98 10.50
N GLN A 76 12.91 -4.86 9.93
CA GLN A 76 12.37 -5.81 8.97
C GLN A 76 11.42 -5.12 8.00
N TYR A 77 11.62 -5.35 6.71
CA TYR A 77 10.69 -4.92 5.67
C TYR A 77 10.07 -6.13 4.99
N VAL A 78 8.74 -6.25 5.02
CA VAL A 78 7.98 -7.30 4.34
C VAL A 78 7.25 -6.66 3.17
N ALA A 79 7.61 -7.05 1.95
CA ALA A 79 6.98 -6.60 0.72
C ALA A 79 5.99 -7.67 0.24
N LEU A 80 4.69 -7.40 0.40
CA LEU A 80 3.63 -8.30 -0.01
C LEU A 80 3.04 -7.84 -1.34
N ASP A 81 3.07 -8.74 -2.32
CA ASP A 81 2.43 -8.56 -3.62
C ASP A 81 1.93 -9.91 -4.15
N PHE A 82 0.90 -9.89 -4.98
CA PHE A 82 0.38 -11.13 -5.60
C PHE A 82 1.16 -11.52 -6.84
N SER A 83 1.91 -10.59 -7.44
CA SER A 83 2.63 -10.73 -8.70
C SER A 83 4.10 -11.05 -8.49
N GLU A 84 4.55 -12.21 -8.99
CA GLU A 84 5.98 -12.52 -9.04
C GLU A 84 6.72 -11.62 -10.03
N ALA A 85 6.08 -11.19 -11.11
CA ALA A 85 6.68 -10.23 -12.05
C ALA A 85 6.99 -8.90 -11.37
N MET A 86 6.11 -8.42 -10.47
CA MET A 86 6.38 -7.22 -9.66
C MET A 86 7.53 -7.45 -8.67
N HIS A 87 7.61 -8.61 -8.01
CA HIS A 87 8.74 -8.93 -7.14
C HIS A 87 10.07 -9.05 -7.90
N ALA A 88 10.06 -9.58 -9.13
CA ALA A 88 11.25 -9.62 -9.96
C ALA A 88 11.73 -8.19 -10.32
N LEU A 89 10.82 -7.32 -10.75
CA LEU A 89 11.11 -5.91 -10.99
C LEU A 89 11.60 -5.19 -9.72
N ALA A 90 11.01 -5.50 -8.57
CA ALA A 90 11.44 -4.93 -7.30
C ALA A 90 12.88 -5.33 -6.95
N ARG A 91 13.26 -6.60 -7.13
CA ARG A 91 14.64 -7.04 -6.90
C ARG A 91 15.62 -6.31 -7.83
N GLU A 92 15.26 -6.16 -9.11
CA GLU A 92 16.05 -5.42 -10.10
C GLU A 92 16.23 -3.95 -9.69
N GLN A 93 15.14 -3.26 -9.36
CA GLN A 93 15.15 -1.83 -9.00
C GLN A 93 15.85 -1.53 -7.67
N LEU A 94 15.75 -2.42 -6.72
CA LEU A 94 16.33 -2.27 -5.39
C LEU A 94 17.81 -2.62 -5.36
N GLY A 95 18.29 -3.48 -6.27
CA GLY A 95 19.67 -3.95 -6.26
C GLY A 95 20.06 -4.52 -4.88
N PRO A 96 21.15 -4.08 -4.28
CA PRO A 96 21.61 -4.59 -2.97
C PRO A 96 20.58 -4.41 -1.83
N LEU A 97 19.67 -3.42 -1.91
CA LEU A 97 18.65 -3.22 -0.89
C LEU A 97 17.63 -4.37 -0.86
N ALA A 98 17.47 -5.13 -1.93
CA ALA A 98 16.57 -6.27 -1.98
C ALA A 98 16.88 -7.33 -0.90
N ALA A 99 18.15 -7.46 -0.50
CA ALA A 99 18.58 -8.36 0.56
C ALA A 99 18.00 -8.01 1.95
N LYS A 100 17.54 -6.78 2.14
CA LYS A 100 16.88 -6.31 3.37
C LYS A 100 15.38 -6.57 3.40
N ILE A 101 14.81 -7.13 2.32
CA ILE A 101 13.38 -7.28 2.13
C ILE A 101 12.99 -8.76 2.16
N LYS A 102 11.97 -9.07 2.97
CA LYS A 102 11.24 -10.34 2.86
C LYS A 102 10.12 -10.19 1.85
N PHE A 103 10.32 -10.73 0.64
CA PHE A 103 9.26 -10.79 -0.37
C PHE A 103 8.25 -11.88 -0.03
N VAL A 104 6.96 -11.53 -0.04
CA VAL A 104 5.86 -12.45 0.28
C VAL A 104 4.84 -12.40 -0.86
N ARG A 105 4.77 -13.47 -1.64
CA ARG A 105 3.78 -13.57 -2.72
C ARG A 105 2.42 -14.01 -2.16
N ARG A 106 1.53 -13.05 -1.94
CA ARG A 106 0.15 -13.28 -1.48
C ARG A 106 -0.81 -12.25 -2.07
N ASP A 107 -2.04 -12.69 -2.29
CA ASP A 107 -3.14 -11.84 -2.71
C ASP A 107 -3.92 -11.36 -1.49
N PHE A 108 -3.88 -10.08 -1.19
CA PHE A 108 -4.58 -9.49 -0.05
C PHE A 108 -6.12 -9.50 -0.19
N ARG A 109 -6.67 -9.93 -1.32
CA ARG A 109 -8.10 -10.23 -1.49
C ARG A 109 -8.50 -11.52 -0.78
N LYS A 110 -7.55 -12.42 -0.54
CA LYS A 110 -7.77 -13.66 0.20
C LYS A 110 -7.85 -13.38 1.70
N PRO A 111 -8.78 -14.02 2.44
CA PRO A 111 -8.97 -13.71 3.87
C PRO A 111 -7.74 -14.00 4.73
N GLU A 112 -6.92 -14.96 4.35
CA GLU A 112 -5.73 -15.43 5.08
C GLU A 112 -4.42 -14.76 4.68
N TRP A 113 -4.45 -13.66 3.91
CA TRP A 113 -3.24 -13.03 3.39
C TRP A 113 -2.21 -12.65 4.46
N ASN A 114 -2.67 -12.33 5.67
CA ASN A 114 -1.83 -11.92 6.81
C ASN A 114 -1.45 -13.07 7.75
N ALA A 115 -1.85 -14.31 7.46
CA ALA A 115 -1.57 -15.46 8.32
C ALA A 115 -0.06 -15.66 8.54
N ALA A 116 0.35 -15.87 9.80
CA ALA A 116 1.74 -16.08 10.22
C ALA A 116 2.74 -14.95 9.85
N LEU A 117 2.28 -13.76 9.48
CA LEU A 117 3.18 -12.62 9.27
C LEU A 117 3.57 -11.93 10.58
N GLY A 118 2.78 -12.11 11.65
CA GLY A 118 2.95 -11.45 12.94
C GLY A 118 2.45 -10.00 12.93
N LYS A 119 2.95 -9.18 13.88
CA LYS A 119 2.53 -7.79 14.07
C LYS A 119 3.60 -6.81 13.61
N PHE A 120 3.17 -5.65 13.12
CA PHE A 120 4.02 -4.62 12.54
C PHE A 120 3.88 -3.29 13.28
N ASP A 121 4.95 -2.49 13.28
CA ASP A 121 4.92 -1.11 13.77
C ASP A 121 4.21 -0.20 12.77
N ALA A 122 4.38 -0.49 11.48
CA ALA A 122 3.71 0.22 10.40
C ALA A 122 3.27 -0.73 9.29
N VAL A 123 2.09 -0.46 8.72
CA VAL A 123 1.65 -1.03 7.45
C VAL A 123 1.53 0.11 6.44
N LEU A 124 2.08 -0.11 5.25
CA LEU A 124 2.08 0.85 4.15
C LEU A 124 1.24 0.31 3.00
N THR A 125 0.52 1.18 2.32
CA THR A 125 -0.07 0.87 1.01
C THR A 125 -0.08 2.11 0.14
N LEU A 126 0.45 2.00 -1.07
CA LEU A 126 0.51 3.09 -2.04
C LEU A 126 -0.07 2.65 -3.37
N GLN A 127 -1.23 3.19 -3.73
CA GLN A 127 -1.92 2.89 -4.99
C GLN A 127 -2.20 1.40 -5.22
N ALA A 128 -2.53 0.68 -4.15
CA ALA A 128 -2.76 -0.76 -4.22
C ALA A 128 -4.10 -1.20 -3.60
N ALA A 129 -4.68 -0.44 -2.68
CA ALA A 129 -5.91 -0.87 -2.01
C ALA A 129 -7.11 -1.04 -2.96
N HIS A 130 -7.18 -0.27 -4.05
CA HIS A 130 -8.18 -0.45 -5.10
C HIS A 130 -8.03 -1.77 -5.89
N GLU A 131 -6.89 -2.48 -5.76
CA GLU A 131 -6.72 -3.82 -6.33
C GLU A 131 -7.50 -4.89 -5.56
N THR A 132 -8.25 -4.53 -4.52
CA THR A 132 -9.38 -5.34 -4.03
C THR A 132 -10.45 -5.54 -5.10
N ARG A 133 -10.41 -4.81 -6.18
CA ARG A 133 -11.24 -4.85 -7.41
C ARG A 133 -12.71 -4.50 -7.17
N HIS A 134 -13.07 -4.07 -5.96
CA HIS A 134 -14.37 -3.47 -5.63
C HIS A 134 -14.28 -2.76 -4.28
N GLN A 135 -14.81 -1.53 -4.18
CA GLN A 135 -14.75 -0.73 -2.95
C GLN A 135 -15.39 -1.41 -1.73
N ASP A 136 -16.41 -2.26 -1.93
CA ASP A 136 -17.08 -2.99 -0.83
C ASP A 136 -16.16 -4.02 -0.13
N ARG A 137 -15.01 -4.35 -0.72
CA ARG A 137 -14.00 -5.22 -0.10
C ARG A 137 -12.98 -4.46 0.73
N LEU A 138 -12.91 -3.15 0.55
CA LEU A 138 -11.96 -2.31 1.29
C LEU A 138 -12.14 -2.40 2.82
N PRO A 139 -13.37 -2.40 3.39
CA PRO A 139 -13.53 -2.59 4.84
C PRO A 139 -12.88 -3.87 5.38
N GLY A 140 -13.01 -4.99 4.66
CA GLY A 140 -12.37 -6.25 5.03
C GLY A 140 -10.84 -6.19 4.96
N LEU A 141 -10.27 -5.52 3.95
CA LEU A 141 -8.83 -5.28 3.87
C LEU A 141 -8.36 -4.42 5.05
N LEU A 142 -9.04 -3.31 5.33
CA LEU A 142 -8.66 -2.38 6.41
C LEU A 142 -8.75 -3.03 7.80
N ALA A 143 -9.79 -3.81 8.07
CA ALA A 143 -9.92 -4.54 9.33
C ALA A 143 -8.76 -5.53 9.56
N ARG A 144 -8.39 -6.32 8.53
CA ARG A 144 -7.25 -7.24 8.62
C ARG A 144 -5.91 -6.51 8.70
N THR A 145 -5.78 -5.37 8.02
CA THR A 145 -4.61 -4.50 8.13
C THR A 145 -4.45 -3.98 9.55
N ARG A 146 -5.54 -3.51 10.17
CA ARG A 146 -5.52 -3.09 11.57
C ARG A 146 -5.14 -4.25 12.48
N ALA A 147 -5.71 -5.44 12.26
CA ALA A 147 -5.37 -6.64 13.01
C ALA A 147 -3.89 -7.08 12.85
N SER A 148 -3.18 -6.63 11.81
CA SER A 148 -1.75 -6.90 11.59
C SER A 148 -0.83 -5.88 12.27
N LEU A 149 -1.37 -4.81 12.84
CA LEU A 149 -0.59 -3.78 13.55
C LEU A 149 -0.43 -4.13 15.03
N LYS A 150 0.69 -3.69 15.61
CA LYS A 150 0.87 -3.60 17.07
C LYS A 150 -0.08 -2.53 17.63
N THR A 151 -0.35 -2.57 18.94
CA THR A 151 -1.05 -1.47 19.62
C THR A 151 -0.27 -0.15 19.41
N GLY A 152 -0.97 0.89 18.98
CA GLY A 152 -0.35 2.16 18.60
C GLY A 152 0.44 2.12 17.29
N GLY A 153 0.45 1.00 16.60
CA GLY A 153 1.01 0.90 15.25
C GLY A 153 0.25 1.77 14.24
N VAL A 154 0.85 2.08 13.10
CA VAL A 154 0.24 2.98 12.12
C VAL A 154 0.00 2.34 10.77
N LEU A 155 -1.12 2.67 10.17
CA LEU A 155 -1.37 2.49 8.75
C LEU A 155 -1.05 3.82 8.03
N LEU A 156 -0.19 3.76 7.03
CA LEU A 156 -0.03 4.82 6.03
C LEU A 156 -0.75 4.38 4.76
N TYR A 157 -1.97 4.88 4.61
CA TYR A 157 -2.88 4.55 3.52
C TYR A 157 -2.83 5.62 2.44
N CYS A 158 -2.38 5.27 1.24
CA CYS A 158 -2.39 6.16 0.09
C CYS A 158 -3.07 5.49 -1.10
N ASP A 159 -4.15 6.07 -1.57
CA ASP A 159 -4.80 5.59 -2.78
C ASP A 159 -5.46 6.74 -3.56
N HIS A 160 -5.82 6.43 -4.79
CA HIS A 160 -6.68 7.29 -5.59
C HIS A 160 -8.06 7.43 -4.95
N TYR A 161 -8.65 8.60 -5.10
CA TYR A 161 -10.06 8.81 -4.82
C TYR A 161 -10.85 8.97 -6.13
N ARG A 162 -12.15 8.76 -6.04
CA ARG A 162 -13.06 8.89 -7.18
C ARG A 162 -13.00 10.31 -7.76
N GLY A 163 -12.76 10.38 -9.06
CA GLY A 163 -12.86 11.59 -9.87
C GLY A 163 -13.75 11.35 -11.08
N LYS A 164 -13.97 12.35 -11.94
CA LYS A 164 -14.87 12.27 -13.08
C LYS A 164 -14.61 11.07 -14.03
N LEU A 165 -13.34 10.69 -14.19
CA LEU A 165 -12.92 9.60 -15.10
C LEU A 165 -12.61 8.28 -14.37
N LYS A 166 -12.84 8.17 -13.07
CA LYS A 166 -12.51 6.97 -12.29
C LYS A 166 -13.75 6.13 -12.02
N ASN A 167 -13.58 4.81 -12.14
CA ASN A 167 -14.66 3.85 -11.91
C ASN A 167 -15.17 3.95 -10.46
N PRO A 168 -16.47 4.24 -10.25
CA PRO A 168 -17.04 4.42 -8.91
C PRO A 168 -17.06 3.13 -8.09
N LEU A 169 -16.95 1.97 -8.71
CA LEU A 169 -16.89 0.69 -7.98
C LEU A 169 -15.49 0.37 -7.44
N LEU A 170 -14.44 1.03 -7.95
CA LEU A 170 -13.06 0.82 -7.49
C LEU A 170 -12.64 1.80 -6.43
N TYR A 171 -13.05 3.06 -6.56
CA TYR A 171 -12.50 4.17 -5.79
C TYR A 171 -13.57 4.81 -4.91
N LEU A 172 -13.26 4.96 -3.63
CA LEU A 172 -14.06 5.78 -2.73
C LEU A 172 -13.99 7.25 -3.14
N GLU A 173 -15.04 8.01 -2.82
CA GLU A 173 -14.96 9.47 -2.82
C GLU A 173 -13.92 9.92 -1.78
N ARG A 174 -13.31 11.07 -2.03
CA ARG A 174 -12.24 11.61 -1.18
C ARG A 174 -12.63 11.72 0.29
N GLN A 175 -13.84 12.22 0.58
CA GLN A 175 -14.36 12.36 1.94
C GLN A 175 -14.71 11.02 2.61
N LEU A 176 -14.91 9.95 1.84
CA LEU A 176 -15.22 8.62 2.38
C LEU A 176 -13.97 7.83 2.78
N GLN A 177 -12.78 8.17 2.26
CA GLN A 177 -11.55 7.47 2.64
C GLN A 177 -11.25 7.54 4.15
N PRO A 178 -11.23 8.73 4.81
CA PRO A 178 -11.02 8.79 6.25
C PRO A 178 -12.17 8.17 7.06
N LEU A 179 -13.39 8.17 6.55
CA LEU A 179 -14.52 7.49 7.20
C LEU A 179 -14.34 5.97 7.17
N ALA A 180 -13.89 5.40 6.03
CA ALA A 180 -13.61 3.97 5.92
C ALA A 180 -12.52 3.52 6.91
N LEU A 181 -11.47 4.33 7.09
CA LEU A 181 -10.43 4.08 8.10
C LEU A 181 -10.99 4.10 9.52
N LYS A 182 -11.79 5.11 9.87
CA LYS A 182 -12.45 5.19 11.19
C LYS A 182 -13.40 4.03 11.44
N THR A 183 -14.21 3.66 10.44
CA THR A 183 -15.14 2.52 10.52
C THR A 183 -14.40 1.18 10.72
N ALA A 184 -13.18 1.05 10.19
CA ALA A 184 -12.32 -0.11 10.43
C ALA A 184 -11.66 -0.10 11.83
N GLY A 185 -11.96 0.89 12.66
CA GLY A 185 -11.50 1.01 14.04
C GLY A 185 -10.17 1.74 14.22
N PHE A 186 -9.64 2.39 13.19
CA PHE A 186 -8.49 3.27 13.33
C PHE A 186 -8.87 4.57 14.03
N VAL A 187 -7.96 5.05 14.88
CA VAL A 187 -8.08 6.34 15.57
C VAL A 187 -7.06 7.34 15.01
N HIS A 188 -7.19 8.62 15.36
CA HIS A 188 -6.28 9.68 14.91
C HIS A 188 -6.00 9.65 13.39
N VAL A 189 -7.08 9.58 12.60
CA VAL A 189 -6.99 9.58 11.14
C VAL A 189 -6.69 10.99 10.66
N GLU A 190 -5.50 11.18 10.11
CA GLU A 190 -4.97 12.46 9.64
C GLU A 190 -4.60 12.36 8.16
N ARG A 191 -4.91 13.40 7.37
CA ARG A 191 -4.48 13.48 5.98
C ARG A 191 -3.14 14.23 5.92
N LEU A 192 -2.10 13.54 5.43
CA LEU A 192 -0.74 14.06 5.35
C LEU A 192 -0.44 14.76 4.00
N LEU A 193 -1.01 14.23 2.91
CA LEU A 193 -0.77 14.76 1.56
C LEU A 193 -1.99 14.48 0.68
N ASP A 194 -2.29 15.42 -0.23
CA ASP A 194 -3.36 15.31 -1.21
C ASP A 194 -2.90 15.97 -2.51
N LYS A 195 -2.60 15.15 -3.52
CA LYS A 195 -2.07 15.63 -4.79
C LYS A 195 -2.35 14.64 -5.93
N GLY A 196 -2.58 15.14 -7.12
CA GLY A 196 -2.71 14.31 -8.33
C GLY A 196 -3.86 13.30 -8.28
N GLY A 197 -4.95 13.57 -7.56
CA GLY A 197 -6.08 12.66 -7.42
C GLY A 197 -5.82 11.50 -6.47
N MET A 198 -4.85 11.64 -5.56
CA MET A 198 -4.48 10.69 -4.52
C MET A 198 -4.41 11.40 -3.16
N ALA A 199 -4.74 10.69 -2.11
CA ALA A 199 -4.57 11.19 -0.75
C ALA A 199 -3.83 10.15 0.13
N LEU A 200 -2.89 10.65 0.93
CA LEU A 200 -2.17 9.88 1.94
C LEU A 200 -2.74 10.21 3.32
N TYR A 201 -3.13 9.17 4.03
CA TYR A 201 -3.60 9.25 5.41
C TYR A 201 -2.67 8.48 6.34
N ARG A 202 -2.47 9.02 7.54
CA ARG A 202 -1.95 8.31 8.71
C ARG A 202 -3.12 7.94 9.61
N ALA A 203 -3.19 6.68 10.02
CA ALA A 203 -4.22 6.18 10.92
C ALA A 203 -3.58 5.27 11.97
N VAL A 204 -3.99 5.39 13.25
CA VAL A 204 -3.41 4.66 14.39
C VAL A 204 -4.30 3.47 14.73
N ALA A 205 -3.72 2.28 15.02
CA ALA A 205 -4.43 1.05 15.38
C ALA A 205 -4.79 0.98 16.87
#